data_72f3d5fd2fe0e8ab5c0b9fcea5f04940
#
_entry.id   72f3d5fd2fe0e8ab5c0b9fcea5f04940
#
_cell.length_a   1.000
_cell.length_b   1.000
_cell.length_c   1.000
_cell.angle_alpha   90.00
_cell.angle_beta   90.00
_cell.angle_gamma   90.00
#
_symmetry.space_group_name_H-M   'P 1'
#
loop_
_entity.id
_entity.type
_entity.pdbx_description
1 polymer ?
#
loop_
_entity_poly.entity_id
_entity_poly.type
_entity_poly.pdbx_seq_one_letter_code
_entity_poly.pdbx_strand_id
1 'polypeptide(L)'
;GYVFSCLLYLTIGPGFAIPRCATTSFTVGVAPMLSAGASESIALLIFSVIFFAIVLILSLRPGEITVWIGKVITPIFLVFLAILVVTALINPSPSVSDVEPAAGYQTGALSLGFIEGYNTMDAIAGLAFGIVVIDIIRSMGVTDDSDVAKDVLSSGLLTSIPMIVIYVTTILMGTQSRGLFETSENGGIDLAQISGH
;
A
#
# COMPACT_ATOMS: atom_id res chain seq x y z
N GLY A 1 -26.89 -3.22 -7.35
CA GLY A 1 -26.33 -2.47 -6.27
C GLY A 1 -25.86 -3.27 -5.08
N TYR A 2 -26.76 -3.71 -4.18
CA TYR A 2 -26.40 -4.24 -2.86
C TYR A 2 -25.45 -5.43 -2.87
N VAL A 3 -25.66 -6.43 -3.74
CA VAL A 3 -24.79 -7.61 -3.84
C VAL A 3 -23.37 -7.21 -4.24
N PHE A 4 -23.24 -6.32 -5.21
CA PHE A 4 -21.93 -5.81 -5.65
C PHE A 4 -21.21 -5.08 -4.50
N SER A 5 -21.91 -4.20 -3.79
CA SER A 5 -21.33 -3.49 -2.65
C SER A 5 -20.92 -4.43 -1.52
N CYS A 6 -21.74 -5.44 -1.21
CA CYS A 6 -21.39 -6.45 -0.21
C CYS A 6 -20.14 -7.24 -0.60
N LEU A 7 -20.04 -7.67 -1.86
CA LEU A 7 -18.87 -8.38 -2.37
C LEU A 7 -17.62 -7.48 -2.36
N LEU A 8 -17.76 -6.22 -2.76
CA LEU A 8 -16.70 -5.23 -2.73
C LEU A 8 -16.12 -5.06 -1.31
N TYR A 9 -16.98 -4.79 -0.34
CA TYR A 9 -16.54 -4.61 1.05
C TYR A 9 -16.04 -5.91 1.69
N LEU A 10 -16.60 -7.05 1.33
CA LEU A 10 -16.11 -8.35 1.80
C LEU A 10 -14.69 -8.62 1.28
N THR A 11 -14.43 -8.31 0.01
CA THR A 11 -13.12 -8.54 -0.62
C THR A 11 -12.07 -7.57 -0.09
N ILE A 12 -12.38 -6.27 -0.02
CA ILE A 12 -11.43 -5.24 0.47
C ILE A 12 -11.26 -5.36 2.00
N GLY A 13 -12.29 -5.78 2.71
CA GLY A 13 -12.24 -5.96 4.16
C GLY A 13 -11.69 -7.34 4.56
N PRO A 14 -12.49 -8.13 5.30
CA PRO A 14 -12.04 -9.34 5.97
C PRO A 14 -11.67 -10.49 5.02
N GLY A 15 -12.16 -10.47 3.78
CA GLY A 15 -11.97 -11.58 2.84
C GLY A 15 -10.57 -11.65 2.25
N PHE A 16 -9.90 -10.51 2.04
CA PHE A 16 -8.61 -10.49 1.36
C PHE A 16 -7.66 -9.38 1.83
N ALA A 17 -8.04 -8.10 1.73
CA ALA A 17 -7.07 -7.03 1.90
C ALA A 17 -6.57 -6.88 3.35
N ILE A 18 -7.45 -7.00 4.36
CA ILE A 18 -7.04 -6.86 5.76
C ILE A 18 -6.10 -7.99 6.20
N PRO A 19 -6.37 -9.30 5.95
CA PRO A 19 -5.42 -10.36 6.21
C PRO A 19 -4.10 -10.18 5.48
N ARG A 20 -4.13 -9.73 4.21
CA ARG A 20 -2.93 -9.44 3.43
C ARG A 20 -2.10 -8.32 4.04
N CYS A 21 -2.73 -7.25 4.52
CA CYS A 21 -2.03 -6.19 5.24
C CYS A 21 -1.29 -6.71 6.47
N ALA A 22 -1.92 -7.58 7.27
CA ALA A 22 -1.28 -8.18 8.44
C ALA A 22 -0.07 -9.04 8.06
N THR A 23 -0.22 -9.94 7.08
CA THR A 23 0.88 -10.83 6.65
C THR A 23 2.02 -10.05 6.00
N THR A 24 1.73 -9.08 5.14
CA THR A 24 2.77 -8.25 4.51
C THR A 24 3.52 -7.41 5.55
N SER A 25 2.81 -6.80 6.50
CA SER A 25 3.43 -6.04 7.60
C SER A 25 4.34 -6.91 8.46
N PHE A 26 3.94 -8.15 8.72
CA PHE A 26 4.77 -9.14 9.41
C PHE A 26 6.02 -9.48 8.61
N THR A 27 5.87 -9.83 7.33
CA THR A 27 6.97 -10.25 6.46
C THR A 27 8.03 -9.16 6.30
N VAL A 28 7.61 -7.90 6.17
CA VAL A 28 8.53 -6.77 5.99
C VAL A 28 9.13 -6.31 7.31
N GLY A 29 8.31 -6.22 8.37
CA GLY A 29 8.72 -5.55 9.62
C GLY A 29 9.26 -6.48 10.69
N VAL A 30 8.78 -7.73 10.77
CA VAL A 30 9.07 -8.63 11.89
C VAL A 30 9.89 -9.85 11.46
N ALA A 31 9.57 -10.45 10.33
CA ALA A 31 10.24 -11.66 9.88
C ALA A 31 11.78 -11.52 9.78
N PRO A 32 12.34 -10.40 9.26
CA PRO A 32 13.79 -10.22 9.22
C PRO A 32 14.46 -10.11 10.59
N MET A 33 13.70 -9.76 11.63
CA MET A 33 14.20 -9.61 12.99
C MET A 33 14.15 -10.91 13.82
N LEU A 34 13.54 -11.97 13.27
CA LEU A 34 13.41 -13.25 13.96
C LEU A 34 14.76 -13.95 14.04
N SER A 35 15.11 -14.43 15.25
CA SER A 35 16.31 -15.22 15.49
C SER A 35 16.24 -16.57 14.78
N ALA A 36 17.37 -17.07 14.32
CA ALA A 36 17.49 -18.41 13.74
C ALA A 36 17.04 -19.47 14.76
N GLY A 37 15.88 -20.09 14.52
CA GLY A 37 15.26 -21.08 15.42
C GLY A 37 13.90 -20.65 15.99
N ALA A 38 13.46 -19.43 15.81
CA ALA A 38 12.11 -19.03 16.15
C ALA A 38 11.10 -19.60 15.15
N SER A 39 9.98 -20.13 15.64
CA SER A 39 8.91 -20.59 14.75
C SER A 39 8.20 -19.39 14.13
N GLU A 40 8.42 -19.19 12.83
CA GLU A 40 7.79 -18.11 12.05
C GLU A 40 6.26 -18.15 12.16
N SER A 41 5.67 -19.34 12.16
CA SER A 41 4.21 -19.52 12.29
C SER A 41 3.67 -19.03 13.63
N ILE A 42 4.40 -19.26 14.73
CA ILE A 42 4.00 -18.79 16.05
C ILE A 42 4.15 -17.28 16.14
N ALA A 43 5.24 -16.73 15.62
CA ALA A 43 5.48 -15.28 15.58
C ALA A 43 4.41 -14.57 14.74
N LEU A 44 4.06 -15.10 13.57
CA LEU A 44 2.97 -14.60 12.73
C LEU A 44 1.63 -14.64 13.45
N LEU A 45 1.32 -15.72 14.18
CA LEU A 45 0.08 -15.83 14.93
C LEU A 45 -0.01 -14.76 16.03
N ILE A 46 1.05 -14.60 16.81
CA ILE A 46 1.12 -13.58 17.88
C ILE A 46 0.97 -12.17 17.28
N PHE A 47 1.72 -11.88 16.21
CA PHE A 47 1.64 -10.61 15.50
C PHE A 47 0.21 -10.35 14.99
N SER A 48 -0.41 -11.34 14.35
CA SER A 48 -1.77 -11.21 13.82
C SER A 48 -2.79 -10.94 14.92
N VAL A 49 -2.72 -11.62 16.05
CA VAL A 49 -3.61 -11.37 17.19
C VAL A 49 -3.47 -9.93 17.69
N ILE A 50 -2.23 -9.45 17.86
CA ILE A 50 -1.98 -8.07 18.30
C ILE A 50 -2.49 -7.08 17.24
N PHE A 51 -2.17 -7.31 15.97
CA PHE A 51 -2.60 -6.47 14.85
C PHE A 51 -4.12 -6.33 14.81
N PHE A 52 -4.85 -7.45 14.82
CA PHE A 52 -6.31 -7.43 14.78
C PHE A 52 -6.94 -6.88 16.06
N ALA A 53 -6.32 -7.06 17.22
CA ALA A 53 -6.78 -6.42 18.46
C ALA A 53 -6.68 -4.89 18.38
N ILE A 54 -5.57 -4.37 17.85
CA ILE A 54 -5.41 -2.92 17.63
C ILE A 54 -6.44 -2.41 16.61
N VAL A 55 -6.62 -3.11 15.49
CA VAL A 55 -7.63 -2.76 14.48
C VAL A 55 -9.02 -2.71 15.09
N LEU A 56 -9.37 -3.71 15.91
CA LEU A 56 -10.67 -3.75 16.58
C LEU A 56 -10.86 -2.56 17.53
N ILE A 57 -9.87 -2.27 18.38
CA ILE A 57 -9.93 -1.14 19.34
C ILE A 57 -10.12 0.18 18.60
N LEU A 58 -9.37 0.40 17.52
CA LEU A 58 -9.50 1.60 16.70
C LEU A 58 -10.87 1.67 16.01
N SER A 59 -11.38 0.55 15.51
CA SER A 59 -12.68 0.50 14.81
C SER A 59 -13.87 0.77 15.72
N LEU A 60 -13.74 0.57 17.02
CA LEU A 60 -14.81 0.90 17.98
C LEU A 60 -15.00 2.41 18.19
N ARG A 61 -14.08 3.25 17.70
CA ARG A 61 -14.14 4.72 17.81
C ARG A 61 -14.04 5.42 16.46
N PRO A 62 -15.00 5.24 15.56
CA PRO A 62 -14.87 5.70 14.17
C PRO A 62 -14.71 7.21 14.01
N GLY A 63 -15.28 8.02 14.91
CA GLY A 63 -15.16 9.48 14.86
C GLY A 63 -13.75 10.01 15.13
N GLU A 64 -12.98 9.32 15.96
CA GLU A 64 -11.61 9.70 16.29
C GLU A 64 -10.60 9.19 15.24
N ILE A 65 -10.88 8.08 14.57
CA ILE A 65 -10.00 7.45 13.58
C ILE A 65 -9.64 8.43 12.46
N THR A 66 -10.61 9.13 11.90
CA THR A 66 -10.40 10.07 10.79
C THR A 66 -9.40 11.16 11.18
N VAL A 67 -9.51 11.66 12.42
CA VAL A 67 -8.59 12.68 12.95
C VAL A 67 -7.18 12.10 13.16
N TRP A 68 -7.09 10.90 13.72
CA TRP A 68 -5.81 10.21 13.96
C TRP A 68 -5.09 9.86 12.65
N ILE A 69 -5.82 9.34 11.67
CA ILE A 69 -5.28 9.03 10.35
C ILE A 69 -4.76 10.31 9.69
N GLY A 70 -5.57 11.35 9.61
CA GLY A 70 -5.20 12.58 8.90
C GLY A 70 -4.12 13.40 9.59
N LYS A 71 -4.14 13.52 10.93
CA LYS A 71 -3.23 14.41 11.67
C LYS A 71 -1.95 13.73 12.15
N VAL A 72 -1.94 12.43 12.36
CA VAL A 72 -0.81 11.72 12.96
C VAL A 72 -0.22 10.69 12.00
N ILE A 73 -1.02 9.74 11.55
CA ILE A 73 -0.54 8.61 10.76
C ILE A 73 -0.06 9.06 9.39
N THR A 74 -0.83 9.89 8.69
CA THR A 74 -0.48 10.35 7.33
C THR A 74 0.81 11.18 7.30
N PRO A 75 1.03 12.18 8.17
CA PRO A 75 2.30 12.90 8.19
C PRO A 75 3.51 12.01 8.51
N ILE A 76 3.37 11.11 9.46
CA ILE A 76 4.44 10.16 9.81
C ILE A 76 4.75 9.27 8.61
N PHE A 77 3.73 8.71 7.97
CA PHE A 77 3.87 7.90 6.76
C PHE A 77 4.58 8.67 5.63
N LEU A 78 4.18 9.92 5.38
CA LEU A 78 4.81 10.77 4.36
C LEU A 78 6.28 11.06 4.66
N VAL A 79 6.65 11.26 5.93
CA VAL A 79 8.05 11.44 6.33
C VAL A 79 8.86 10.16 6.07
N PHE A 80 8.36 9.00 6.49
CA PHE A 80 9.03 7.72 6.22
C PHE A 80 9.17 7.47 4.71
N LEU A 81 8.12 7.76 3.95
CA LEU A 81 8.14 7.64 2.51
C LEU A 81 9.18 8.57 1.88
N ALA A 82 9.24 9.84 2.32
CA ALA A 82 10.23 10.79 1.84
C ALA A 82 11.67 10.32 2.14
N ILE A 83 11.91 9.79 3.34
CA ILE A 83 13.21 9.20 3.70
C ILE A 83 13.55 8.04 2.75
N LEU A 84 12.61 7.15 2.51
CA LEU A 84 12.80 5.99 1.64
C LEU A 84 13.09 6.41 0.19
N VAL A 85 12.35 7.39 -0.34
CA VAL A 85 12.58 7.97 -1.68
C VAL A 85 13.97 8.62 -1.76
N VAL A 86 14.33 9.42 -0.76
CA VAL A 86 15.62 10.12 -0.72
C VAL A 86 16.78 9.13 -0.63
N THR A 87 16.67 8.11 0.22
CA THR A 87 17.72 7.07 0.33
C THR A 87 17.88 6.29 -0.96
N ALA A 88 16.80 5.92 -1.63
CA ALA A 88 16.85 5.25 -2.92
C ALA A 88 17.48 6.10 -4.03
N LEU A 89 17.30 7.42 -4.00
CA LEU A 89 17.89 8.33 -4.98
C LEU A 89 19.38 8.63 -4.70
N ILE A 90 19.78 8.66 -3.42
CA ILE A 90 21.18 8.94 -3.02
C ILE A 90 22.08 7.72 -3.21
N ASN A 91 21.55 6.52 -3.01
CA ASN A 91 22.26 5.26 -3.20
C ASN A 91 21.73 4.53 -4.45
N PRO A 92 22.04 5.00 -5.65
CA PRO A 92 21.64 4.27 -6.84
C PRO A 92 22.36 2.93 -6.85
N SER A 93 21.62 1.86 -6.76
CA SER A 93 22.10 0.50 -7.02
C SER A 93 22.60 0.36 -8.45
N PRO A 94 23.29 -0.75 -8.83
CA PRO A 94 23.84 -0.93 -10.17
C PRO A 94 22.87 -0.50 -11.27
N SER A 95 23.39 0.06 -12.34
CA SER A 95 22.57 0.67 -13.38
C SER A 95 21.52 -0.31 -13.92
N VAL A 96 20.30 0.13 -14.01
CA VAL A 96 19.14 -0.65 -14.53
C VAL A 96 19.44 -1.27 -15.90
N SER A 97 20.37 -0.68 -16.67
CA SER A 97 20.82 -1.17 -17.97
C SER A 97 21.61 -2.48 -17.91
N ASP A 98 22.16 -2.86 -16.77
CA ASP A 98 23.00 -4.05 -16.63
C ASP A 98 22.19 -5.30 -16.24
N VAL A 99 20.91 -5.16 -16.00
CA VAL A 99 20.00 -6.24 -15.62
C VAL A 99 19.06 -6.57 -16.76
N GLU A 100 19.07 -7.82 -17.24
CA GLU A 100 18.13 -8.25 -18.28
C GLU A 100 16.67 -8.12 -17.82
N PRO A 101 15.77 -7.60 -18.69
CA PRO A 101 14.35 -7.57 -18.40
C PRO A 101 13.81 -8.98 -18.16
N ALA A 102 12.89 -9.15 -17.22
CA ALA A 102 12.19 -10.41 -17.05
C ALA A 102 11.52 -10.83 -18.36
N ALA A 103 11.42 -12.13 -18.63
CA ALA A 103 10.98 -12.70 -19.90
C ALA A 103 9.64 -12.10 -20.41
N GLY A 104 8.70 -11.82 -19.49
CA GLY A 104 7.41 -11.18 -19.82
C GLY A 104 7.52 -9.72 -20.27
N TYR A 105 8.60 -9.02 -19.89
CA TYR A 105 8.82 -7.60 -20.23
C TYR A 105 9.69 -7.42 -21.49
N GLN A 106 10.28 -8.48 -22.04
CA GLN A 106 11.03 -8.40 -23.30
C GLN A 106 10.12 -8.15 -24.49
N THR A 107 8.92 -8.71 -24.47
CA THR A 107 7.89 -8.51 -25.51
C THR A 107 6.57 -8.08 -24.87
N GLY A 108 6.16 -6.83 -25.05
CA GLY A 108 4.88 -6.34 -24.54
C GLY A 108 4.94 -5.70 -23.16
N ALA A 109 6.07 -5.08 -22.78
CA ALA A 109 6.26 -4.41 -21.49
C ALA A 109 5.13 -3.45 -21.10
N LEU A 110 4.58 -2.71 -22.07
CA LEU A 110 3.49 -1.76 -21.80
C LEU A 110 2.19 -2.47 -21.39
N SER A 111 1.83 -3.55 -22.08
CA SER A 111 0.62 -4.32 -21.76
C SER A 111 0.74 -5.02 -20.42
N LEU A 112 1.90 -5.62 -20.16
CA LEU A 112 2.15 -6.28 -18.87
C LEU A 112 2.18 -5.26 -17.72
N GLY A 113 2.87 -4.13 -17.89
CA GLY A 113 2.90 -3.06 -16.90
C GLY A 113 1.52 -2.47 -16.61
N PHE A 114 0.66 -2.38 -17.64
CA PHE A 114 -0.73 -1.94 -17.44
C PHE A 114 -1.53 -2.96 -16.61
N ILE A 115 -1.38 -4.26 -16.90
CA ILE A 115 -2.05 -5.33 -16.14
C ILE A 115 -1.56 -5.35 -14.68
N GLU A 116 -0.26 -5.26 -14.46
CA GLU A 116 0.32 -5.21 -13.11
C GLU A 116 -0.12 -3.95 -12.35
N GLY A 117 -0.17 -2.79 -13.02
CA GLY A 117 -0.74 -1.59 -12.42
C GLY A 117 -2.23 -1.73 -12.07
N TYR A 118 -3.01 -2.43 -12.88
CA TYR A 118 -4.40 -2.73 -12.54
C TYR A 118 -4.51 -3.70 -11.35
N ASN A 119 -3.60 -4.65 -11.23
CA ASN A 119 -3.55 -5.63 -10.14
C ASN A 119 -3.24 -5.00 -8.77
N THR A 120 -2.80 -3.75 -8.70
CA THR A 120 -2.68 -3.01 -7.43
C THR A 120 -4.03 -2.76 -6.75
N MET A 121 -5.14 -2.92 -7.49
CA MET A 121 -6.52 -2.78 -7.02
C MET A 121 -6.91 -1.39 -6.51
N ASP A 122 -6.16 -0.35 -6.83
CA ASP A 122 -6.44 1.02 -6.36
C ASP A 122 -7.79 1.55 -6.85
N ALA A 123 -8.20 1.21 -8.07
CA ALA A 123 -9.50 1.60 -8.58
C ALA A 123 -10.66 0.99 -7.78
N ILE A 124 -10.52 -0.26 -7.34
CA ILE A 124 -11.49 -0.95 -6.50
C ILE A 124 -11.48 -0.35 -5.08
N ALA A 125 -10.30 -0.08 -4.55
CA ALA A 125 -10.14 0.60 -3.26
C ALA A 125 -10.77 2.00 -3.30
N GLY A 126 -10.55 2.77 -4.36
CA GLY A 126 -11.16 4.08 -4.56
C GLY A 126 -12.69 4.05 -4.54
N LEU A 127 -13.31 3.02 -5.13
CA LEU A 127 -14.76 2.82 -5.07
C LEU A 127 -15.25 2.52 -3.64
N ALA A 128 -14.51 1.71 -2.88
CA ALA A 128 -14.89 1.35 -1.52
C ALA A 128 -14.71 2.52 -0.54
N PHE A 129 -13.61 3.26 -0.66
CA PHE A 129 -13.30 4.38 0.23
C PHE A 129 -13.94 5.70 -0.20
N GLY A 130 -14.49 5.79 -1.41
CA GLY A 130 -15.12 6.99 -1.93
C GLY A 130 -16.24 7.52 -1.03
N ILE A 131 -17.01 6.63 -0.39
CA ILE A 131 -18.07 7.03 0.56
C ILE A 131 -17.48 7.75 1.79
N VAL A 132 -16.34 7.29 2.29
CA VAL A 132 -15.66 7.91 3.44
C VAL A 132 -15.19 9.33 3.08
N VAL A 133 -14.66 9.53 1.87
CA VAL A 133 -14.25 10.84 1.37
C VAL A 133 -15.46 11.78 1.26
N ILE A 134 -16.57 11.29 0.71
CA ILE A 134 -17.83 12.06 0.63
C ILE A 134 -18.32 12.47 2.01
N ASP A 135 -18.33 11.54 2.97
CA ASP A 135 -18.77 11.82 4.35
C ASP A 135 -17.88 12.86 5.03
N ILE A 136 -16.55 12.82 4.79
CA ILE A 136 -15.62 13.83 5.29
C ILE A 136 -15.92 15.20 4.68
N ILE A 137 -16.11 15.31 3.37
CA ILE A 137 -16.42 16.57 2.69
C ILE A 137 -17.74 17.14 3.22
N ARG A 138 -18.75 16.30 3.38
CA ARG A 138 -20.05 16.72 3.96
C ARG A 138 -19.92 17.16 5.41
N SER A 139 -19.07 16.53 6.19
CA SER A 139 -18.80 16.94 7.58
C SER A 139 -18.10 18.29 7.69
N MET A 140 -17.43 18.74 6.64
CA MET A 140 -16.84 20.09 6.54
C MET A 140 -17.87 21.18 6.18
N GLY A 141 -19.14 20.80 5.98
CA GLY A 141 -20.24 21.73 5.71
C GLY A 141 -20.62 21.89 4.25
N VAL A 142 -20.04 21.12 3.34
CA VAL A 142 -20.42 21.10 1.92
C VAL A 142 -21.67 20.24 1.75
N THR A 143 -22.81 20.86 1.47
CA THR A 143 -24.12 20.17 1.41
C THR A 143 -24.63 19.95 -0.01
N ASP A 144 -24.19 20.79 -0.96
CA ASP A 144 -24.61 20.67 -2.35
C ASP A 144 -23.88 19.52 -3.07
N ASP A 145 -24.62 18.62 -3.69
CA ASP A 145 -24.07 17.43 -4.36
C ASP A 145 -23.10 17.78 -5.51
N SER A 146 -23.32 18.90 -6.21
CA SER A 146 -22.42 19.39 -7.26
C SER A 146 -21.08 19.83 -6.70
N ASP A 147 -21.07 20.50 -5.55
CA ASP A 147 -19.85 20.97 -4.91
C ASP A 147 -19.10 19.80 -4.24
N VAL A 148 -19.82 18.87 -3.62
CA VAL A 148 -19.23 17.60 -3.14
C VAL A 148 -18.53 16.86 -4.28
N ALA A 149 -19.15 16.73 -5.45
CA ALA A 149 -18.54 16.06 -6.60
C ALA A 149 -17.29 16.78 -7.10
N LYS A 150 -17.26 18.12 -7.13
CA LYS A 150 -16.08 18.90 -7.50
C LYS A 150 -14.94 18.72 -6.50
N ASP A 151 -15.26 18.73 -5.21
CA ASP A 151 -14.27 18.56 -4.14
C ASP A 151 -13.67 17.15 -4.15
N VAL A 152 -14.50 16.11 -4.39
CA VAL A 152 -14.02 14.73 -4.59
C VAL A 152 -13.08 14.65 -5.79
N LEU A 153 -13.45 15.24 -6.92
CA LEU A 153 -12.62 15.22 -8.13
C LEU A 153 -11.31 15.97 -7.91
N SER A 154 -11.38 17.16 -7.32
CA SER A 154 -10.20 18.01 -7.05
C SER A 154 -9.24 17.34 -6.08
N SER A 155 -9.73 16.79 -4.98
CA SER A 155 -8.91 16.05 -4.01
C SER A 155 -8.34 14.78 -4.60
N GLY A 156 -9.09 14.05 -5.42
CA GLY A 156 -8.62 12.87 -6.15
C GLY A 156 -7.47 13.20 -7.12
N LEU A 157 -7.61 14.26 -7.91
CA LEU A 157 -6.54 14.73 -8.81
C LEU A 157 -5.29 15.16 -8.03
N LEU A 158 -5.47 15.88 -6.93
CA LEU A 158 -4.34 16.27 -6.07
C LEU A 158 -3.63 15.06 -5.46
N THR A 159 -4.38 14.05 -5.03
CA THR A 159 -3.85 12.81 -4.44
C THR A 159 -3.14 11.93 -5.49
N SER A 160 -3.52 12.04 -6.76
CA SER A 160 -2.86 11.29 -7.84
C SER A 160 -1.38 11.64 -8.00
N ILE A 161 -0.99 12.89 -7.71
CA ILE A 161 0.40 13.34 -7.84
C ILE A 161 1.34 12.56 -6.89
N PRO A 162 1.13 12.57 -5.56
CA PRO A 162 1.97 11.78 -4.66
C PRO A 162 1.88 10.28 -4.94
N MET A 163 0.74 9.76 -5.38
CA MET A 163 0.60 8.36 -5.77
C MET A 163 1.53 8.00 -6.93
N ILE A 164 1.58 8.83 -7.97
CA ILE A 164 2.51 8.63 -9.10
C ILE A 164 3.95 8.62 -8.61
N VAL A 165 4.33 9.55 -7.74
CA VAL A 165 5.70 9.61 -7.18
C VAL A 165 6.03 8.34 -6.42
N ILE A 166 5.11 7.86 -5.58
CA ILE A 166 5.28 6.61 -4.81
C ILE A 166 5.49 5.43 -5.75
N TYR A 167 4.60 5.24 -6.73
CA TYR A 167 4.70 4.11 -7.65
C TYR A 167 5.97 4.15 -8.50
N VAL A 168 6.31 5.31 -9.06
CA VAL A 168 7.55 5.45 -9.85
C VAL A 168 8.77 5.13 -9.00
N THR A 169 8.83 5.63 -7.77
CA THR A 169 9.97 5.35 -6.88
C THR A 169 10.04 3.88 -6.49
N THR A 170 8.91 3.27 -6.16
CA THR A 170 8.86 1.85 -5.79
C THR A 170 9.28 0.95 -6.98
N ILE A 171 8.85 1.28 -8.20
CA ILE A 171 9.26 0.58 -9.42
C ILE A 171 10.77 0.73 -9.64
N LEU A 172 11.31 1.94 -9.49
CA LEU A 172 12.76 2.17 -9.63
C LEU A 172 13.56 1.36 -8.61
N MET A 173 13.13 1.36 -7.34
CA MET A 173 13.75 0.54 -6.30
C MET A 173 13.70 -0.95 -6.64
N GLY A 174 12.53 -1.45 -7.06
CA GLY A 174 12.36 -2.85 -7.46
C GLY A 174 13.19 -3.23 -8.68
N THR A 175 13.36 -2.35 -9.65
CA THR A 175 14.21 -2.62 -10.82
C THR A 175 15.70 -2.62 -10.46
N GLN A 176 16.13 -1.73 -9.59
CA GLN A 176 17.52 -1.64 -9.13
C GLN A 176 17.90 -2.84 -8.25
N SER A 177 17.01 -3.33 -7.41
CA SER A 177 17.27 -4.46 -6.52
C SER A 177 17.45 -5.79 -7.24
N ARG A 178 16.93 -5.94 -8.46
CA ARG A 178 17.07 -7.18 -9.25
C ARG A 178 18.53 -7.55 -9.58
N GLY A 179 19.44 -6.61 -9.57
CA GLY A 179 20.88 -6.87 -9.72
C GLY A 179 21.57 -7.34 -8.45
N LEU A 180 20.91 -7.21 -7.30
CA LEU A 180 21.45 -7.53 -5.97
C LEU A 180 20.86 -8.80 -5.37
N PHE A 181 19.59 -9.08 -5.65
CA PHE A 181 18.83 -10.20 -5.06
C PHE A 181 18.08 -10.99 -6.12
N GLU A 182 17.93 -12.29 -5.88
CA GLU A 182 16.99 -13.11 -6.65
C GLU A 182 15.55 -12.71 -6.27
N THR A 183 14.72 -12.47 -7.29
CA THR A 183 13.31 -12.13 -7.07
C THR A 183 12.56 -13.31 -6.48
N SER A 184 11.83 -13.09 -5.38
CA SER A 184 10.96 -14.10 -4.80
C SER A 184 9.54 -14.01 -5.38
N GLU A 185 8.75 -15.07 -5.23
CA GLU A 185 7.32 -15.04 -5.57
C GLU A 185 6.51 -14.14 -4.63
N ASN A 186 7.09 -13.75 -3.50
CA ASN A 186 6.47 -12.90 -2.50
C ASN A 186 7.14 -11.53 -2.45
N GLY A 187 6.50 -10.52 -3.05
CA GLY A 187 7.01 -9.15 -3.07
C GLY A 187 7.25 -8.52 -1.68
N GLY A 188 6.68 -9.09 -0.61
CA GLY A 188 6.97 -8.68 0.77
C GLY A 188 8.39 -9.08 1.19
N ILE A 189 8.88 -10.23 0.73
CA ILE A 189 10.26 -10.70 0.98
C ILE A 189 11.23 -9.81 0.21
N ASP A 190 10.94 -9.51 -1.06
CA ASP A 190 11.77 -8.62 -1.87
C ASP A 190 11.89 -7.24 -1.23
N LEU A 191 10.77 -6.69 -0.73
CA LEU A 191 10.76 -5.41 -0.03
C LEU A 191 11.56 -5.45 1.28
N ALA A 192 11.48 -6.55 2.04
CA ALA A 192 12.27 -6.74 3.26
C ALA A 192 13.77 -6.79 2.98
N GLN A 193 14.18 -7.47 1.90
CA GLN A 193 15.58 -7.52 1.47
C GLN A 193 16.11 -6.14 1.06
N ILE A 194 15.31 -5.37 0.30
CA ILE A 194 15.67 -4.00 -0.12
C ILE A 194 15.80 -3.07 1.08
N SER A 195 14.92 -3.18 2.06
CA SER A 195 14.91 -2.31 3.24
C SER A 195 16.01 -2.63 4.26
N GLY A 196 16.59 -3.82 4.21
CA GLY A 196 17.67 -4.27 5.10
C GLY A 196 19.08 -3.92 4.61
N HIS A 197 19.20 -3.38 3.39
CA HIS A 197 20.46 -2.97 2.76
C HIS A 197 20.60 -1.45 2.83
#